data_69d56b483168312dc5c06b0da2a2827d
#
_entry.id   69d56b483168312dc5c06b0da2a2827d
#
_cell.length_a   1.000
_cell.length_b   1.000
_cell.length_c   1.000
_cell.angle_alpha   90.00
_cell.angle_beta   90.00
_cell.angle_gamma   90.00
#
_symmetry.space_group_name_H-M   'P 1'
#
loop_
_entity.id
_entity.type
_entity.pdbx_description
1 polymer ?
#
loop_
_entity_poly.entity_id
_entity_poly.type
_entity_poly.pdbx_seq_one_letter_code
_entity_poly.pdbx_strand_id
1 'polypeptide(L)' 'MKVVFDTNIFISAFVIPGGKAEKAFILAIRGTFALYTSVFILTEVSQKLQEKFDWDEKRIIELLRFIKSIAVI' A
#
# COMPACT_ATOMS: atom_id res chain seq x y z
N MET A 1 10.64 -13.91 -5.87
CA MET A 1 10.92 -12.61 -6.51
C MET A 1 10.60 -11.49 -5.52
N LYS A 2 11.42 -10.49 -5.49
CA LYS A 2 11.26 -9.32 -4.60
C LYS A 2 10.73 -8.16 -5.43
N VAL A 3 9.67 -7.51 -4.96
CA VAL A 3 9.07 -6.38 -5.65
C VAL A 3 8.95 -5.21 -4.69
N VAL A 4 9.31 -4.02 -5.14
CA VAL A 4 9.14 -2.79 -4.37
C VAL A 4 7.98 -2.00 -4.97
N PHE A 5 6.98 -1.71 -4.14
CA PHE A 5 5.91 -0.79 -4.52
C PHE A 5 6.30 0.62 -4.08
N ASP A 6 6.23 1.56 -5.01
CA ASP A 6 6.37 2.97 -4.66
C ASP A 6 5.05 3.53 -4.12
N THR A 7 5.10 4.79 -3.69
CA THR A 7 3.92 5.45 -3.13
C THR A 7 2.73 5.42 -4.09
N ASN A 8 2.96 5.67 -5.37
CA ASN A 8 1.87 5.76 -6.34
C ASN A 8 1.18 4.42 -6.57
N ILE A 9 1.91 3.33 -6.53
CA ILE A 9 1.32 1.99 -6.67
C ILE A 9 0.41 1.69 -5.48
N PHE A 10 0.86 1.99 -4.26
CA PHE A 10 0.01 1.81 -3.08
C PHE A 10 -1.27 2.65 -3.17
N ILE A 11 -1.13 3.93 -3.51
CA ILE A 11 -2.29 4.82 -3.62
C ILE A 11 -3.27 4.28 -4.66
N SER A 12 -2.78 3.90 -5.84
CA SER A 12 -3.64 3.35 -6.90
C SER A 12 -4.33 2.06 -6.47
N ALA A 13 -3.63 1.20 -5.72
CA ALA A 13 -4.20 -0.06 -5.25
C ALA A 13 -5.41 0.16 -4.33
N PHE A 14 -5.38 1.23 -3.51
CA PHE A 14 -6.41 1.46 -2.51
C PHE A 14 -7.50 2.43 -2.95
N VAL A 15 -7.23 3.24 -3.96
CA VAL A 15 -8.15 4.29 -4.41
C VAL A 15 -8.88 3.90 -5.70
N ILE A 16 -8.27 3.05 -6.53
CA ILE A 16 -8.85 2.65 -7.82
C ILE A 16 -9.21 1.16 -7.77
N PRO A 17 -10.49 0.83 -7.45
CA PRO A 17 -10.92 -0.57 -7.40
C PRO A 17 -10.84 -1.23 -8.78
N GLY A 18 -10.40 -2.49 -8.81
CA GLY A 18 -10.29 -3.27 -10.05
C GLY A 18 -9.17 -2.88 -10.97
N GLY A 19 -8.30 -1.94 -10.56
CA GLY A 19 -7.17 -1.52 -11.37
C GLY A 19 -6.00 -2.50 -11.32
N LYS A 20 -4.98 -2.25 -12.15
CA LYS A 20 -3.78 -3.09 -12.20
C LYS A 20 -3.02 -3.11 -10.89
N ALA A 21 -2.95 -1.97 -10.20
CA ALA A 21 -2.24 -1.87 -8.93
C ALA A 21 -2.93 -2.71 -7.84
N GLU A 22 -4.25 -2.69 -7.79
CA GLU A 22 -4.98 -3.54 -6.85
C GLU A 22 -4.73 -5.03 -7.14
N LYS A 23 -4.74 -5.42 -8.40
CA LYS A 23 -4.45 -6.81 -8.79
C LYS A 23 -3.05 -7.23 -8.36
N ALA A 24 -2.06 -6.36 -8.54
CA ALA A 24 -0.70 -6.61 -8.10
C ALA A 24 -0.62 -6.75 -6.58
N PHE A 25 -1.34 -5.92 -5.85
CA PHE A 25 -1.37 -5.99 -4.40
C PHE A 25 -2.01 -7.30 -3.90
N ILE A 26 -3.08 -7.75 -4.56
CA ILE A 26 -3.70 -9.04 -4.25
C ILE A 26 -2.71 -10.18 -4.43
N LEU A 27 -1.89 -10.15 -5.48
CA LEU A 27 -0.85 -11.15 -5.68
C LEU A 27 0.19 -11.13 -4.55
N ALA A 28 0.52 -9.95 -4.04
CA ALA A 28 1.41 -9.83 -2.89
C ALA A 28 0.79 -10.45 -1.64
N ILE A 29 -0.51 -10.22 -1.41
CA ILE A 29 -1.23 -10.81 -0.29
C ILE A 29 -1.20 -12.34 -0.37
N ARG A 30 -1.31 -12.88 -1.57
CA ARG A 30 -1.29 -14.34 -1.80
C ARG A 30 0.11 -14.95 -1.72
N GLY A 31 1.14 -14.13 -1.55
CA GLY A 31 2.51 -14.61 -1.46
C GLY A 31 3.15 -14.97 -2.80
N THR A 32 2.59 -14.52 -3.92
CA THR A 32 3.15 -14.76 -5.25
C THR A 32 4.55 -14.18 -5.39
N PHE A 33 4.81 -13.09 -4.70
CA PHE A 33 6.15 -12.48 -4.61
C PHE A 33 6.30 -11.83 -3.24
N ALA A 34 7.54 -11.52 -2.87
CA ALA A 34 7.82 -10.81 -1.62
C ALA A 34 7.70 -9.30 -1.87
N LEU A 35 6.79 -8.65 -1.15
CA LEU A 35 6.58 -7.21 -1.26
C LEU A 35 7.51 -6.49 -0.29
N TYR A 36 8.29 -5.55 -0.81
CA TYR A 36 9.21 -4.73 -0.02
C TYR A 36 8.74 -3.27 -0.03
N THR A 37 8.88 -2.61 1.08
CA THR A 37 8.59 -1.19 1.20
C THR A 37 9.51 -0.55 2.25
N SER A 38 9.31 0.71 2.56
CA SER A 38 10.09 1.42 3.56
C SER A 38 9.20 2.32 4.40
N VAL A 39 9.70 2.73 5.55
CA VAL A 39 9.00 3.69 6.40
C VAL A 39 8.75 4.99 5.63
N PHE A 40 9.70 5.43 4.81
CA PHE A 40 9.55 6.62 3.99
C PHE A 40 8.36 6.51 3.04
N ILE A 41 8.26 5.39 2.32
CA ILE A 41 7.15 5.15 1.39
C ILE A 41 5.82 5.12 2.13
N LEU A 42 5.76 4.42 3.26
CA LEU A 42 4.52 4.33 4.05
C LEU A 42 4.10 5.69 4.60
N THR A 43 5.05 6.53 4.98
CA THR A 43 4.76 7.89 5.42
C THR A 43 4.16 8.72 4.29
N GLU A 44 4.71 8.63 3.09
CA GLU A 44 4.16 9.32 1.93
C GLU A 44 2.76 8.82 1.58
N VAL A 45 2.52 7.51 1.65
CA VAL A 45 1.19 6.94 1.43
C VAL A 45 0.19 7.52 2.41
N SER A 46 0.54 7.57 3.69
CA SER A 46 -0.29 8.13 4.74
C SER A 46 -0.64 9.60 4.46
N GLN A 47 0.35 10.40 4.11
CA GLN A 47 0.16 11.82 3.84
C GLN A 47 -0.75 12.04 2.63
N LYS A 48 -0.55 11.31 1.55
CA LYS A 48 -1.37 11.46 0.35
C LYS A 48 -2.80 11.01 0.55
N LEU A 49 -3.02 9.92 1.29
CA LEU A 49 -4.37 9.48 1.60
C LEU A 49 -5.13 10.51 2.42
N GLN A 50 -4.45 11.15 3.37
CA GLN A 50 -5.05 12.19 4.17
C GLN A 50 -5.30 13.47 3.38
N GLU A 51 -4.30 13.97 2.67
CA GLU A 51 -4.34 15.28 2.02
C GLU A 51 -5.14 15.30 0.72
N LYS A 52 -5.06 14.23 -0.08
CA LYS A 52 -5.69 14.20 -1.41
C LYS A 52 -6.99 13.43 -1.45
N PHE A 53 -7.17 12.47 -0.56
CA PHE A 53 -8.33 11.59 -0.59
C PHE A 53 -9.17 11.64 0.68
N ASP A 54 -8.78 12.49 1.62
CA ASP A 54 -9.53 12.77 2.85
C ASP A 54 -9.84 11.52 3.67
N TRP A 55 -8.94 10.56 3.69
CA TRP A 55 -9.08 9.40 4.54
C TRP A 55 -8.88 9.79 6.01
N ASP A 56 -9.69 9.24 6.90
CA ASP A 56 -9.49 9.50 8.31
C ASP A 56 -8.26 8.75 8.86
N GLU A 57 -7.77 9.23 9.99
CA GLU A 57 -6.55 8.68 10.60
C GLU A 57 -6.69 7.22 10.96
N LYS A 58 -7.83 6.81 11.50
CA LYS A 58 -8.05 5.42 11.90
C LYS A 58 -7.95 4.47 10.72
N ARG A 59 -8.58 4.85 9.61
CA ARG A 59 -8.55 4.05 8.38
C ARG A 59 -7.12 3.93 7.83
N ILE A 60 -6.36 5.02 7.88
CA ILE A 60 -4.98 5.01 7.44
C ILE A 60 -4.12 4.10 8.32
N ILE A 61 -4.29 4.17 9.63
CA ILE A 61 -3.54 3.33 10.56
C ILE A 61 -3.83 1.85 10.32
N GLU A 62 -5.09 1.50 10.13
CA GLU A 62 -5.48 0.12 9.85
C GLU A 62 -4.85 -0.39 8.55
N LEU A 63 -4.82 0.45 7.52
CA LEU A 63 -4.19 0.11 6.26
C LEU A 63 -2.69 -0.11 6.42
N LEU A 64 -2.01 0.80 7.13
CA LEU A 64 -0.56 0.66 7.34
C LEU A 64 -0.22 -0.61 8.12
N ARG A 65 -1.03 -0.97 9.10
CA ARG A 65 -0.86 -2.22 9.83
C ARG A 65 -0.99 -3.42 8.91
N PHE A 66 -1.97 -3.39 8.01
CA PHE A 66 -2.17 -4.46 7.05
C PHE A 66 -0.97 -4.60 6.13
N ILE A 67 -0.48 -3.49 5.58
CA ILE A 67 0.72 -3.51 4.72
C ILE A 67 1.91 -4.09 5.48
N LYS A 68 2.11 -3.67 6.72
CA LYS A 68 3.23 -4.16 7.54
C LYS A 68 3.13 -5.66 7.82
N SER A 69 1.92 -6.21 7.82
CA SER A 69 1.74 -7.65 8.07
C SER A 69 2.14 -8.51 6.88
N ILE A 70 2.18 -7.95 5.67
CA ILE A 70 2.48 -8.70 4.44
C ILE A 70 3.76 -8.26 3.75
N ALA A 71 4.32 -7.10 4.11
CA ALA A 71 5.51 -6.55 3.45
C ALA A 71 6.73 -6.64 4.33
N VAL A 72 7.90 -6.65 3.68
CA VAL A 72 9.20 -6.53 4.36
C VAL A 72 9.60 -5.05 4.35
N ILE A 73 9.97 -4.55 5.50
CA ILE A 73 10.34 -3.14 5.67
C ILE A 73 11.83 -2.99 5.89
#